data_f3d06ee3a071c026053acbd6ee512fe0
#
_entry.id   f3d06ee3a071c026053acbd6ee512fe0
#
_cell.length_a   1.000
_cell.length_b   1.000
_cell.length_c   1.000
_cell.angle_alpha   90.00
_cell.angle_beta   90.00
_cell.angle_gamma   90.00
#
_symmetry.space_group_name_H-M   'P 1'
#
loop_
_entity.id
_entity.type
_entity.pdbx_description
1 polymer ?
#
loop_
_entity_poly.entity_id
_entity_poly.type
_entity_poly.pdbx_seq_one_letter_code
_entity_poly.pdbx_strand_id
1 'polypeptide(L)'
;LALCMKRGGELTARVKTYFGEVNADNAQELFLLVRQRSDEEQTAYKQLEQQLARLTQQELSQEGRLLVQAMNQLLTQLRAATWLSVTAAQVIRRKKERNIWFTQPMREDLGVYFSIIQEAYFITHNNLTSDREGLPQREDRRIRMQAFLEEFSVSLEEKYLNPDDEQETHYQAAVIFAELTSCIGRLAMCVLKIAEGTAQLEQDHQ
;
A
#
# COMPACT_ATOMS: atom_id res chain seq x y z
N LEU A 1 -12.39 -9.51 5.43
CA LEU A 1 -11.03 -8.94 5.42
C LEU A 1 -10.22 -9.46 4.22
N ALA A 2 -10.14 -10.78 3.97
CA ALA A 2 -9.41 -11.35 2.83
C ALA A 2 -9.84 -10.75 1.47
N LEU A 3 -11.12 -10.51 1.26
CA LEU A 3 -11.62 -9.83 0.06
C LEU A 3 -11.09 -8.38 -0.04
N CYS A 4 -11.04 -7.64 1.06
CA CYS A 4 -10.48 -6.28 1.09
C CYS A 4 -8.97 -6.30 0.77
N MET A 5 -8.24 -7.33 1.25
CA MET A 5 -6.83 -7.50 0.91
C MET A 5 -6.61 -7.73 -0.58
N LYS A 6 -7.37 -8.65 -1.18
CA LYS A 6 -7.31 -8.92 -2.62
C LYS A 6 -7.57 -7.64 -3.42
N ARG A 7 -8.61 -6.91 -3.08
CA ARG A 7 -9.00 -5.66 -3.75
C ARG A 7 -7.98 -4.54 -3.58
N GLY A 8 -7.39 -4.40 -2.38
CA GLY A 8 -6.29 -3.46 -2.15
C GLY A 8 -5.07 -3.74 -3.03
N GLY A 9 -4.71 -5.03 -3.19
CA GLY A 9 -3.67 -5.47 -4.13
C GLY A 9 -4.01 -5.14 -5.59
N GLU A 10 -5.25 -5.36 -6.02
CA GLU A 10 -5.73 -4.99 -7.35
C GLU A 10 -5.68 -3.47 -7.58
N LEU A 11 -6.06 -2.67 -6.58
CA LEU A 11 -5.98 -1.21 -6.64
C LEU A 11 -4.53 -0.75 -6.85
N THR A 12 -3.59 -1.28 -6.06
CA THR A 12 -2.16 -0.96 -6.19
C THR A 12 -1.58 -1.41 -7.53
N ALA A 13 -2.00 -2.57 -8.04
CA ALA A 13 -1.61 -3.02 -9.38
C ALA A 13 -2.09 -2.05 -10.48
N ARG A 14 -3.29 -1.48 -10.36
CA ARG A 14 -3.80 -0.45 -11.26
C ARG A 14 -3.00 0.85 -11.17
N VAL A 15 -2.57 1.27 -9.97
CA VAL A 15 -1.68 2.43 -9.80
C VAL A 15 -0.34 2.20 -10.51
N LYS A 16 0.24 1.00 -10.39
CA LYS A 16 1.46 0.60 -11.12
C LYS A 16 1.26 0.66 -12.64
N THR A 17 0.16 0.10 -13.15
CA THR A 17 -0.19 0.16 -14.58
C THR A 17 -0.36 1.62 -15.03
N TYR A 18 -1.08 2.43 -14.25
CA TYR A 18 -1.24 3.87 -14.54
C TYR A 18 0.09 4.62 -14.58
N PHE A 19 1.02 4.29 -13.71
CA PHE A 19 2.36 4.86 -13.74
C PHE A 19 3.10 4.55 -15.05
N GLY A 20 3.02 3.32 -15.55
CA GLY A 20 3.67 2.87 -16.79
C GLY A 20 2.97 3.31 -18.10
N GLU A 21 1.70 3.74 -18.02
CA GLU A 21 0.92 4.07 -19.22
C GLU A 21 1.43 5.37 -19.87
N VAL A 22 1.65 5.33 -21.18
CA VAL A 22 2.16 6.47 -21.96
C VAL A 22 1.04 7.16 -22.76
N ASN A 23 0.02 6.41 -23.18
CA ASN A 23 -1.12 6.97 -23.90
C ASN A 23 -2.00 7.81 -22.97
N ALA A 24 -2.30 9.05 -23.39
CA ALA A 24 -3.04 10.00 -22.55
C ALA A 24 -4.49 9.57 -22.27
N ASP A 25 -5.17 9.01 -23.27
CA ASP A 25 -6.57 8.57 -23.13
C ASP A 25 -6.67 7.37 -22.18
N ASN A 26 -5.81 6.37 -22.37
CA ASN A 26 -5.71 5.21 -21.49
C ASN A 26 -5.32 5.62 -20.05
N ALA A 27 -4.42 6.61 -19.91
CA ALA A 27 -4.02 7.13 -18.61
C ALA A 27 -5.20 7.79 -17.88
N GLN A 28 -6.02 8.55 -18.57
CA GLN A 28 -7.22 9.17 -17.99
C GLN A 28 -8.23 8.10 -17.54
N GLU A 29 -8.47 7.08 -18.35
CA GLU A 29 -9.35 5.96 -18.00
C GLU A 29 -8.83 5.21 -16.77
N LEU A 30 -7.54 4.86 -16.73
CA LEU A 30 -6.91 4.18 -15.60
C LEU A 30 -7.00 5.00 -14.31
N PHE A 31 -6.83 6.32 -14.38
CA PHE A 31 -7.00 7.19 -13.21
C PHE A 31 -8.43 7.16 -12.69
N LEU A 32 -9.43 7.22 -13.55
CA LEU A 32 -10.85 7.12 -13.17
C LEU A 32 -11.17 5.76 -12.53
N LEU A 33 -10.63 4.66 -13.09
CA LEU A 33 -10.77 3.33 -12.52
C LEU A 33 -10.14 3.20 -11.13
N VAL A 34 -8.98 3.84 -10.89
CA VAL A 34 -8.37 3.88 -9.55
C VAL A 34 -9.30 4.59 -8.55
N ARG A 35 -9.88 5.74 -8.94
CA ARG A 35 -10.81 6.47 -8.09
C ARG A 35 -12.09 5.69 -7.80
N GLN A 36 -12.73 5.16 -8.83
CA GLN A 36 -13.93 4.34 -8.67
C GLN A 36 -13.66 3.17 -7.71
N ARG A 37 -12.55 2.47 -7.90
CA ARG A 37 -12.20 1.34 -7.03
C ARG A 37 -11.98 1.76 -5.58
N SER A 38 -11.34 2.91 -5.36
CA SER A 38 -11.20 3.49 -4.02
C SER A 38 -12.55 3.77 -3.36
N ASP A 39 -13.52 4.32 -4.09
CA ASP A 39 -14.86 4.63 -3.56
C ASP A 39 -15.62 3.33 -3.18
N GLU A 40 -15.48 2.28 -3.99
CA GLU A 40 -16.03 0.95 -3.69
C GLU A 40 -15.41 0.38 -2.39
N GLU A 41 -14.09 0.50 -2.22
CA GLU A 41 -13.40 0.05 -1.01
C GLU A 41 -13.83 0.86 0.23
N GLN A 42 -13.94 2.18 0.12
CA GLN A 42 -14.42 3.02 1.23
C GLN A 42 -15.84 2.63 1.66
N THR A 43 -16.69 2.25 0.72
CA THR A 43 -18.04 1.76 1.01
C THR A 43 -18.00 0.43 1.76
N ALA A 44 -17.16 -0.51 1.33
CA ALA A 44 -16.96 -1.79 2.01
C ALA A 44 -16.41 -1.61 3.43
N TYR A 45 -15.46 -0.69 3.63
CA TYR A 45 -14.91 -0.39 4.96
C TYR A 45 -15.95 0.19 5.91
N LYS A 46 -16.84 1.08 5.43
CA LYS A 46 -17.95 1.59 6.24
C LYS A 46 -18.91 0.49 6.69
N GLN A 47 -19.19 -0.47 5.80
CA GLN A 47 -20.04 -1.63 6.14
C GLN A 47 -19.36 -2.50 7.22
N LEU A 48 -18.07 -2.76 7.09
CA LEU A 48 -17.32 -3.53 8.10
C LEU A 48 -17.27 -2.81 9.46
N GLU A 49 -17.05 -1.49 9.47
CA GLU A 49 -17.12 -0.70 10.72
C GLU A 49 -18.48 -0.80 11.40
N GLN A 50 -19.56 -0.69 10.64
CA GLN A 50 -20.91 -0.84 11.17
C GLN A 50 -21.16 -2.24 11.78
N GLN A 51 -20.62 -3.29 11.14
CA GLN A 51 -20.71 -4.64 11.67
C GLN A 51 -19.89 -4.79 12.97
N LEU A 52 -18.65 -4.28 12.99
CA LEU A 52 -17.81 -4.30 14.19
C LEU A 52 -18.43 -3.49 15.34
N ALA A 53 -19.01 -2.31 15.05
CA ALA A 53 -19.72 -1.50 16.04
C ALA A 53 -20.95 -2.22 16.63
N ARG A 54 -21.68 -3.01 15.83
CA ARG A 54 -22.79 -3.84 16.35
C ARG A 54 -22.30 -4.96 17.25
N LEU A 55 -21.15 -5.57 16.93
CA LEU A 55 -20.54 -6.60 17.78
C LEU A 55 -20.13 -6.04 19.14
N THR A 56 -19.58 -4.83 19.18
CA THR A 56 -19.19 -4.18 20.45
C THR A 56 -20.35 -3.84 21.39
N GLN A 57 -21.59 -3.80 20.86
CA GLN A 57 -22.79 -3.60 21.68
C GLN A 57 -23.29 -4.88 22.35
N GLN A 58 -22.73 -6.04 22.00
CA GLN A 58 -23.06 -7.33 22.60
C GLN A 58 -22.10 -7.64 23.77
N GLU A 59 -22.52 -8.53 24.67
CA GLU A 59 -21.62 -9.06 25.71
C GLU A 59 -20.58 -9.99 25.08
N LEU A 60 -19.40 -9.42 24.81
CA LEU A 60 -18.27 -10.16 24.25
C LEU A 60 -17.38 -10.74 25.36
N SER A 61 -16.87 -11.94 25.15
CA SER A 61 -15.75 -12.47 25.93
C SER A 61 -14.52 -11.55 25.83
N GLN A 62 -13.54 -11.75 26.69
CA GLN A 62 -12.28 -10.99 26.61
C GLN A 62 -11.61 -11.17 25.24
N GLU A 63 -11.53 -12.41 24.74
CA GLU A 63 -11.00 -12.72 23.41
C GLU A 63 -11.79 -12.04 22.30
N GLY A 64 -13.12 -12.05 22.37
CA GLY A 64 -13.98 -11.35 21.40
C GLY A 64 -13.70 -9.84 21.34
N ARG A 65 -13.45 -9.20 22.49
CA ARG A 65 -13.08 -7.78 22.55
C ARG A 65 -11.71 -7.51 21.92
N LEU A 66 -10.72 -8.36 22.18
CA LEU A 66 -9.38 -8.24 21.59
C LEU A 66 -9.45 -8.43 20.06
N LEU A 67 -10.22 -9.41 19.60
CA LEU A 67 -10.43 -9.64 18.17
C LEU A 67 -11.06 -8.43 17.48
N VAL A 68 -12.12 -7.85 18.05
CA VAL A 68 -12.77 -6.65 17.49
C VAL A 68 -11.81 -5.46 17.48
N GLN A 69 -11.00 -5.29 18.51
CA GLN A 69 -9.97 -4.24 18.55
C GLN A 69 -8.92 -4.43 17.44
N ALA A 70 -8.40 -5.63 17.28
CA ALA A 70 -7.44 -5.95 16.23
C ALA A 70 -8.04 -5.74 14.82
N MET A 71 -9.28 -6.15 14.60
CA MET A 71 -10.00 -5.92 13.35
C MET A 71 -10.17 -4.41 13.03
N ASN A 72 -10.47 -3.58 14.04
CA ASN A 72 -10.55 -2.12 13.87
C ASN A 72 -9.18 -1.51 13.51
N GLN A 73 -8.11 -1.99 14.12
CA GLN A 73 -6.74 -1.55 13.77
C GLN A 73 -6.39 -1.91 12.33
N LEU A 74 -6.68 -3.14 11.90
CA LEU A 74 -6.46 -3.57 10.51
C LEU A 74 -7.28 -2.74 9.52
N LEU A 75 -8.53 -2.45 9.84
CA LEU A 75 -9.40 -1.62 9.00
C LEU A 75 -8.86 -0.19 8.85
N THR A 76 -8.29 0.37 9.93
CA THR A 76 -7.62 1.67 9.89
C THR A 76 -6.43 1.66 8.93
N GLN A 77 -5.59 0.62 8.98
CA GLN A 77 -4.46 0.48 8.06
C GLN A 77 -4.90 0.30 6.60
N LEU A 78 -5.97 -0.48 6.36
CA LEU A 78 -6.57 -0.63 5.03
C LEU A 78 -7.05 0.68 4.43
N ARG A 79 -7.72 1.50 5.22
CA ARG A 79 -8.14 2.85 4.80
C ARG A 79 -6.95 3.73 4.45
N ALA A 80 -5.92 3.70 5.27
CA ALA A 80 -4.69 4.44 5.01
C ALA A 80 -4.02 3.97 3.71
N ALA A 81 -3.93 2.66 3.48
CA ALA A 81 -3.36 2.08 2.26
C ALA A 81 -4.17 2.49 1.00
N THR A 82 -5.51 2.45 1.07
CA THR A 82 -6.38 2.90 -0.03
C THR A 82 -6.20 4.38 -0.32
N TRP A 83 -6.16 5.21 0.72
CA TRP A 83 -5.93 6.65 0.56
C TRP A 83 -4.56 6.94 -0.06
N LEU A 84 -3.50 6.28 0.39
CA LEU A 84 -2.15 6.42 -0.16
C LEU A 84 -2.07 5.97 -1.63
N SER A 85 -2.81 4.93 -2.02
CA SER A 85 -2.90 4.49 -3.42
C SER A 85 -3.50 5.57 -4.31
N VAL A 86 -4.57 6.24 -3.87
CA VAL A 86 -5.19 7.37 -4.60
C VAL A 86 -4.25 8.57 -4.63
N THR A 87 -3.57 8.86 -3.52
CA THR A 87 -2.61 9.97 -3.46
C THR A 87 -1.45 9.73 -4.42
N ALA A 88 -0.91 8.52 -4.48
CA ALA A 88 0.11 8.15 -5.46
C ALA A 88 -0.38 8.35 -6.91
N ALA A 89 -1.61 7.93 -7.22
CA ALA A 89 -2.21 8.17 -8.53
C ALA A 89 -2.36 9.68 -8.86
N GLN A 90 -2.67 10.52 -7.87
CA GLN A 90 -2.72 11.98 -8.05
C GLN A 90 -1.33 12.57 -8.34
N VAL A 91 -0.29 12.09 -7.66
CA VAL A 91 1.10 12.51 -7.95
C VAL A 91 1.50 12.09 -9.36
N ILE A 92 1.18 10.85 -9.77
CA ILE A 92 1.41 10.35 -11.12
C ILE A 92 0.68 11.22 -12.16
N ARG A 93 -0.57 11.60 -11.87
CA ARG A 93 -1.35 12.50 -12.73
C ARG A 93 -0.64 13.84 -12.93
N ARG A 94 -0.21 14.50 -11.84
CA ARG A 94 0.53 15.77 -11.92
C ARG A 94 1.83 15.63 -12.70
N LYS A 95 2.55 14.51 -12.54
CA LYS A 95 3.74 14.17 -13.34
C LYS A 95 3.42 14.18 -14.84
N LYS A 96 2.31 13.51 -15.22
CA LYS A 96 1.89 13.40 -16.62
C LYS A 96 1.42 14.73 -17.19
N GLU A 97 0.58 15.48 -16.47
CA GLU A 97 0.07 16.81 -16.88
C GLU A 97 1.20 17.84 -17.07
N ARG A 98 2.28 17.72 -16.32
CA ARG A 98 3.47 18.60 -16.41
C ARG A 98 4.53 18.05 -17.37
N ASN A 99 4.30 16.94 -18.05
CA ASN A 99 5.27 16.27 -18.92
C ASN A 99 6.63 16.00 -18.25
N ILE A 100 6.62 15.68 -16.94
CA ILE A 100 7.85 15.36 -16.20
C ILE A 100 8.26 13.91 -16.48
N TRP A 101 9.50 13.71 -16.90
CA TRP A 101 10.06 12.41 -17.23
C TRP A 101 10.98 11.93 -16.11
N PHE A 102 10.77 10.70 -15.66
CA PHE A 102 11.68 10.03 -14.75
C PHE A 102 12.76 9.31 -15.54
N THR A 103 13.98 9.35 -15.04
CA THR A 103 15.10 8.56 -15.57
C THR A 103 14.81 7.07 -15.46
N GLN A 104 15.55 6.24 -16.19
CA GLN A 104 15.40 4.80 -16.07
C GLN A 104 15.65 4.29 -14.65
N PRO A 105 16.72 4.71 -13.93
CA PRO A 105 16.93 4.34 -12.53
C PRO A 105 15.75 4.70 -11.62
N MET A 106 15.17 5.91 -11.74
CA MET A 106 13.99 6.29 -10.96
C MET A 106 12.80 5.36 -11.19
N ARG A 107 12.58 4.92 -12.42
CA ARG A 107 11.50 3.98 -12.74
C ARG A 107 11.75 2.59 -12.18
N GLU A 108 12.99 2.13 -12.21
CA GLU A 108 13.41 0.84 -11.64
C GLU A 108 13.24 0.84 -10.12
N ASP A 109 13.68 1.90 -9.44
CA ASP A 109 13.54 2.06 -7.99
C ASP A 109 12.06 2.09 -7.55
N LEU A 110 11.18 2.76 -8.30
CA LEU A 110 9.73 2.68 -8.06
C LEU A 110 9.17 1.25 -8.29
N GLY A 111 9.73 0.52 -9.27
CA GLY A 111 9.40 -0.88 -9.51
C GLY A 111 9.67 -1.76 -8.29
N VAL A 112 10.74 -1.49 -7.55
CA VAL A 112 11.08 -2.20 -6.30
C VAL A 112 9.99 -1.99 -5.24
N TYR A 113 9.55 -0.75 -5.00
CA TYR A 113 8.46 -0.48 -4.07
C TYR A 113 7.17 -1.22 -4.44
N PHE A 114 6.76 -1.16 -5.71
CA PHE A 114 5.56 -1.88 -6.16
C PHE A 114 5.67 -3.39 -5.95
N SER A 115 6.87 -3.96 -6.12
CA SER A 115 7.10 -5.39 -5.89
C SER A 115 6.96 -5.74 -4.40
N ILE A 116 7.50 -4.92 -3.50
CA ILE A 116 7.34 -5.09 -2.05
C ILE A 116 5.86 -5.04 -1.65
N ILE A 117 5.09 -4.08 -2.18
CA ILE A 117 3.66 -3.95 -1.87
C ILE A 117 2.88 -5.17 -2.34
N GLN A 118 3.13 -5.64 -3.56
CA GLN A 118 2.46 -6.83 -4.09
C GLN A 118 2.75 -8.07 -3.25
N GLU A 119 4.00 -8.25 -2.84
CA GLU A 119 4.40 -9.36 -1.97
C GLU A 119 3.77 -9.24 -0.58
N ALA A 120 3.72 -8.05 0.01
CA ALA A 120 3.08 -7.82 1.30
C ALA A 120 1.56 -8.14 1.25
N TYR A 121 0.87 -7.78 0.18
CA TYR A 121 -0.53 -8.18 -0.03
C TYR A 121 -0.68 -9.70 -0.17
N PHE A 122 0.25 -10.35 -0.86
CA PHE A 122 0.26 -11.81 -1.00
C PHE A 122 0.46 -12.51 0.35
N ILE A 123 1.43 -12.06 1.15
CA ILE A 123 1.65 -12.57 2.52
C ILE A 123 0.38 -12.40 3.36
N THR A 124 -0.21 -11.21 3.35
CA THR A 124 -1.43 -10.90 4.11
C THR A 124 -2.61 -11.78 3.70
N HIS A 125 -2.80 -11.96 2.39
CA HIS A 125 -3.87 -12.82 1.89
C HIS A 125 -3.68 -14.27 2.36
N ASN A 126 -2.46 -14.77 2.26
CA ASN A 126 -2.14 -16.14 2.70
C ASN A 126 -2.26 -16.31 4.22
N ASN A 127 -1.94 -15.31 5.03
CA ASN A 127 -2.19 -15.36 6.48
C ASN A 127 -3.67 -15.53 6.81
N LEU A 128 -4.57 -15.03 5.96
CA LEU A 128 -6.02 -15.09 6.16
C LEU A 128 -6.72 -16.30 5.52
N THR A 129 -6.06 -17.02 4.62
CA THR A 129 -6.71 -18.03 3.77
C THR A 129 -5.99 -19.38 3.71
N SER A 130 -4.71 -19.44 4.12
CA SER A 130 -3.87 -20.62 4.00
C SER A 130 -3.61 -21.28 5.34
N ASP A 131 -3.15 -22.54 5.30
CA ASP A 131 -2.77 -23.28 6.49
C ASP A 131 -1.61 -22.63 7.27
N ARG A 132 -1.59 -22.85 8.57
CA ARG A 132 -0.65 -22.25 9.53
C ARG A 132 0.80 -22.67 9.33
N GLU A 133 1.05 -23.82 8.69
CA GLU A 133 2.41 -24.38 8.50
C GLU A 133 3.40 -23.38 7.86
N GLY A 134 2.93 -22.52 6.95
CA GLY A 134 3.77 -21.51 6.30
C GLY A 134 3.88 -20.16 7.04
N LEU A 135 3.25 -20.00 8.21
CA LEU A 135 3.22 -18.70 8.92
C LEU A 135 4.62 -18.22 9.35
N PRO A 136 5.51 -19.06 9.95
CA PRO A 136 6.84 -18.60 10.35
C PRO A 136 7.67 -18.09 9.16
N GLN A 137 7.61 -18.77 8.01
CA GLN A 137 8.34 -18.36 6.81
C GLN A 137 7.79 -17.05 6.24
N ARG A 138 6.47 -16.84 6.27
CA ARG A 138 5.85 -15.60 5.83
C ARG A 138 6.22 -14.43 6.73
N GLU A 139 6.27 -14.66 8.04
CA GLU A 139 6.64 -13.62 9.02
C GLU A 139 8.13 -13.25 8.91
N ASP A 140 9.02 -14.20 8.77
CA ASP A 140 10.45 -13.95 8.52
C ASP A 140 10.65 -13.16 7.21
N ARG A 141 9.89 -13.48 6.17
CA ARG A 141 9.92 -12.73 4.90
C ARG A 141 9.40 -11.31 5.07
N ARG A 142 8.31 -11.11 5.82
CA ARG A 142 7.78 -9.79 6.15
C ARG A 142 8.81 -8.91 6.87
N ILE A 143 9.48 -9.47 7.88
CA ILE A 143 10.49 -8.76 8.67
C ILE A 143 11.65 -8.31 7.78
N ARG A 144 12.14 -9.21 6.91
CA ARG A 144 13.22 -8.85 5.96
C ARG A 144 12.79 -7.76 4.97
N MET A 145 11.55 -7.81 4.49
CA MET A 145 11.00 -6.78 3.60
C MET A 145 10.88 -5.43 4.29
N GLN A 146 10.50 -5.40 5.55
CA GLN A 146 10.40 -4.17 6.32
C GLN A 146 11.79 -3.53 6.52
N ALA A 147 12.77 -4.29 6.97
CA ALA A 147 14.15 -3.82 7.14
C ALA A 147 14.72 -3.28 5.82
N PHE A 148 14.54 -4.05 4.73
CA PHE A 148 14.96 -3.60 3.40
C PHE A 148 14.27 -2.29 2.99
N LEU A 149 12.96 -2.14 3.23
CA LEU A 149 12.22 -0.95 2.86
C LEU A 149 12.72 0.30 3.60
N GLU A 150 13.06 0.17 4.88
CA GLU A 150 13.60 1.26 5.70
C GLU A 150 14.96 1.73 5.15
N GLU A 151 15.89 0.81 4.89
CA GLU A 151 17.21 1.12 4.28
C GLU A 151 17.07 1.70 2.88
N PHE A 152 16.18 1.11 2.05
CA PHE A 152 15.96 1.54 0.68
C PHE A 152 15.39 2.96 0.61
N SER A 153 14.47 3.31 1.51
CA SER A 153 13.91 4.67 1.57
C SER A 153 14.98 5.72 1.83
N VAL A 154 15.90 5.46 2.77
CA VAL A 154 17.02 6.36 3.07
C VAL A 154 17.96 6.49 1.87
N SER A 155 18.29 5.36 1.23
CA SER A 155 19.19 5.37 0.06
C SER A 155 18.62 6.17 -1.12
N LEU A 156 17.29 6.17 -1.31
CA LEU A 156 16.65 6.96 -2.36
C LEU A 156 16.68 8.47 -2.07
N GLU A 157 16.50 8.86 -0.80
CA GLU A 157 16.63 10.26 -0.39
C GLU A 157 18.05 10.79 -0.67
N GLU A 158 19.06 10.03 -0.29
CA GLU A 158 20.47 10.38 -0.56
C GLU A 158 20.78 10.46 -2.06
N LYS A 159 20.22 9.51 -2.85
CA LYS A 159 20.50 9.39 -4.28
C LYS A 159 19.87 10.51 -5.12
N TYR A 160 18.67 10.98 -4.76
CA TYR A 160 17.86 11.84 -5.63
C TYR A 160 17.57 13.24 -5.06
N LEU A 161 17.84 13.51 -3.79
CA LEU A 161 17.60 14.81 -3.17
C LEU A 161 18.89 15.62 -2.97
N ASN A 162 20.00 15.22 -3.60
CA ASN A 162 21.24 15.97 -3.50
C ASN A 162 21.15 17.27 -4.32
N PRO A 163 21.38 18.45 -3.69
CA PRO A 163 21.13 19.76 -4.32
C PRO A 163 22.13 20.18 -5.41
N ASP A 164 23.14 19.36 -5.72
CA ASP A 164 24.22 19.72 -6.67
C ASP A 164 23.81 19.65 -8.16
N ASP A 165 22.57 19.28 -8.49
CA ASP A 165 22.12 19.19 -9.88
C ASP A 165 21.41 20.50 -10.30
N GLU A 166 22.15 21.42 -10.94
CA GLU A 166 21.75 22.79 -11.30
C GLU A 166 20.68 22.89 -12.42
N GLN A 167 20.17 21.77 -12.96
CA GLN A 167 19.17 21.81 -14.03
C GLN A 167 17.73 21.81 -13.47
N GLU A 168 16.98 22.86 -13.71
CA GLU A 168 15.59 23.06 -13.26
C GLU A 168 14.64 21.89 -13.60
N THR A 169 14.83 21.25 -14.74
CA THR A 169 14.06 20.06 -15.16
C THR A 169 14.37 18.83 -14.30
N HIS A 170 15.60 18.66 -13.87
CA HIS A 170 16.02 17.60 -12.96
C HIS A 170 15.46 17.83 -11.56
N TYR A 171 15.46 19.08 -11.10
CA TYR A 171 14.88 19.45 -9.81
C TYR A 171 13.39 19.15 -9.73
N GLN A 172 12.60 19.50 -10.75
CA GLN A 172 11.16 19.17 -10.77
C GLN A 172 10.90 17.67 -10.79
N ALA A 173 11.70 16.89 -11.53
CA ALA A 173 11.61 15.44 -11.53
C ALA A 173 11.95 14.86 -10.15
N ALA A 174 13.01 15.36 -9.49
CA ALA A 174 13.42 14.93 -8.16
C ALA A 174 12.33 15.21 -7.11
N VAL A 175 11.70 16.39 -7.11
CA VAL A 175 10.62 16.75 -6.18
C VAL A 175 9.41 15.82 -6.35
N ILE A 176 8.93 15.61 -7.59
CA ILE A 176 7.80 14.71 -7.84
C ILE A 176 8.16 13.26 -7.53
N PHE A 177 9.40 12.86 -7.79
CA PHE A 177 9.89 11.52 -7.45
C PHE A 177 9.90 11.31 -5.94
N ALA A 178 10.45 12.26 -5.16
CA ALA A 178 10.46 12.20 -3.70
C ALA A 178 9.05 12.14 -3.11
N GLU A 179 8.11 12.93 -3.63
CA GLU A 179 6.71 12.87 -3.20
C GLU A 179 6.08 11.51 -3.49
N LEU A 180 6.34 10.95 -4.67
CA LEU A 180 5.81 9.66 -5.07
C LEU A 180 6.42 8.52 -4.25
N THR A 181 7.74 8.51 -4.06
CA THR A 181 8.43 7.47 -3.26
C THR A 181 8.03 7.53 -1.79
N SER A 182 7.87 8.72 -1.21
CA SER A 182 7.35 8.89 0.14
C SER A 182 5.93 8.31 0.27
N CYS A 183 5.05 8.59 -0.69
CA CYS A 183 3.69 8.08 -0.69
C CYS A 183 3.64 6.55 -0.82
N ILE A 184 4.40 5.99 -1.77
CA ILE A 184 4.42 4.55 -2.05
C ILE A 184 5.15 3.79 -0.93
N GLY A 185 6.23 4.36 -0.35
CA GLY A 185 6.92 3.78 0.80
C GLY A 185 6.00 3.67 2.02
N ARG A 186 5.23 4.72 2.31
CA ARG A 186 4.21 4.69 3.37
C ARG A 186 3.09 3.67 3.08
N LEU A 187 2.69 3.52 1.82
CA LEU A 187 1.75 2.48 1.41
C LEU A 187 2.32 1.08 1.70
N ALA A 188 3.57 0.83 1.32
CA ALA A 188 4.25 -0.44 1.60
C ALA A 188 4.29 -0.74 3.11
N MET A 189 4.65 0.25 3.94
CA MET A 189 4.63 0.11 5.40
C MET A 189 3.24 -0.18 5.96
N CYS A 190 2.18 0.46 5.44
CA CYS A 190 0.81 0.15 5.85
C CYS A 190 0.46 -1.31 5.56
N VAL A 191 0.79 -1.83 4.38
CA VAL A 191 0.47 -3.22 4.00
C VAL A 191 1.29 -4.22 4.81
N LEU A 192 2.57 -3.93 5.11
CA LEU A 192 3.39 -4.76 6.00
C LEU A 192 2.84 -4.80 7.43
N LYS A 193 2.33 -3.68 7.96
CA LYS A 193 1.63 -3.66 9.26
C LYS A 193 0.33 -4.47 9.25
N ILE A 194 -0.38 -4.50 8.14
CA ILE A 194 -1.56 -5.37 8.00
C ILE A 194 -1.13 -6.84 7.99
N ALA A 195 -0.03 -7.18 7.29
CA ALA A 195 0.53 -8.54 7.29
C ALA A 195 0.93 -8.99 8.70
N GLU A 196 1.56 -8.11 9.49
CA GLU A 196 1.90 -8.34 10.90
C GLU A 196 0.65 -8.60 11.75
N GLY A 197 -0.33 -7.70 11.71
CA GLY A 197 -1.57 -7.84 12.49
C GLY A 197 -2.38 -9.08 12.11
N THR A 198 -2.36 -9.50 10.84
CA THR A 198 -3.01 -10.76 10.43
C THR A 198 -2.25 -11.99 10.91
N ALA A 199 -0.91 -11.95 10.99
CA ALA A 199 -0.12 -13.04 11.57
C ALA A 199 -0.38 -13.18 13.09
N GLN A 200 -0.50 -12.05 13.81
CA GLN A 200 -0.84 -12.05 15.23
C GLN A 200 -2.21 -12.67 15.51
N LEU A 201 -3.22 -12.30 14.71
CA LEU A 201 -4.57 -12.89 14.83
C LEU A 201 -4.56 -14.42 14.65
N GLU A 202 -3.71 -14.96 13.78
CA GLU A 202 -3.55 -16.39 13.59
C GLU A 202 -2.86 -17.09 14.78
N GLN A 203 -1.97 -16.37 15.48
CA GLN A 203 -1.26 -16.89 16.66
C GLN A 203 -2.14 -16.89 17.92
N ASP A 204 -2.93 -15.83 18.14
CA ASP A 204 -3.75 -15.64 19.34
C ASP A 204 -4.97 -16.60 19.42
N HIS A 205 -5.31 -17.25 18.31
CA HIS A 205 -6.38 -18.26 18.27
C HIS A 205 -5.88 -19.69 18.56
N GLN A 206 -4.73 -19.83 19.25
CA GLN A 206 -4.24 -21.10 19.84
C GLN A 206 -4.77 -21.30 21.27
#